data_6e040b90cec27bd24e8487ba1235415d
#
_entry.id   6e040b90cec27bd24e8487ba1235415d
#
_cell.length_a   1.000
_cell.length_b   1.000
_cell.length_c   1.000
_cell.angle_alpha   90.00
_cell.angle_beta   90.00
_cell.angle_gamma   90.00
#
_symmetry.space_group_name_H-M   'P 1'
#
loop_
_entity.id
_entity.type
_entity.pdbx_description
1 polymer ?
#
loop_
_entity_poly.entity_id
_entity_poly.type
_entity_poly.pdbx_seq_one_letter_code
_entity_poly.pdbx_strand_id
1 'polypeptide(L)'
;MPKYVMLSSLGPDGFARLRENPERLREVSTEVEAMGVTVLDQFAVLGQWDFLNIIEAPDDVTMAKVATTLASRGTLKTMTLPIIAIDDFIAGMRG
;
A
#
# COMPACT_ATOMS: atom_id res chain seq x y z
N MET A 1 0.35 -5.14 15.42
CA MET A 1 -0.66 -5.17 14.35
C MET A 1 -0.09 -5.79 13.10
N PRO A 2 -0.92 -6.51 12.32
CA PRO A 2 -0.46 -7.09 11.05
C PRO A 2 0.11 -6.04 10.09
N LYS A 3 1.11 -6.45 9.33
CA LYS A 3 1.73 -5.61 8.31
C LYS A 3 1.49 -6.18 6.92
N TYR A 4 1.42 -5.28 5.97
CA TYR A 4 1.15 -5.63 4.57
C TYR A 4 2.10 -4.85 3.68
N VAL A 5 2.47 -5.44 2.56
CA VAL A 5 3.05 -4.68 1.46
C VAL A 5 1.95 -4.46 0.43
N MET A 6 1.76 -3.22 0.04
CA MET A 6 0.86 -2.89 -1.07
C MET A 6 1.66 -2.37 -2.24
N LEU A 7 1.61 -3.11 -3.32
CA LEU A 7 2.20 -2.73 -4.60
C LEU A 7 1.12 -2.05 -5.43
N SER A 8 1.46 -0.97 -6.09
CA SER A 8 0.51 -0.27 -6.95
C SER A 8 1.13 0.13 -8.27
N SER A 9 0.30 0.16 -9.28
CA SER A 9 0.68 0.54 -10.63
C SER A 9 -0.36 1.54 -11.15
N LEU A 10 0.12 2.65 -11.72
CA LEU A 10 -0.74 3.72 -12.23
C LEU A 10 -1.03 3.52 -13.71
N GLY A 11 -2.25 3.89 -14.12
CA GLY A 11 -2.57 4.06 -15.52
C GLY A 11 -2.08 5.41 -16.05
N PRO A 12 -2.22 5.66 -17.37
CA PRO A 12 -1.75 6.90 -17.99
C PRO A 12 -2.28 8.18 -17.32
N ASP A 13 -3.55 8.19 -16.95
CA ASP A 13 -4.17 9.35 -16.29
C ASP A 13 -3.58 9.57 -14.90
N GLY A 14 -3.29 8.50 -14.18
CA GLY A 14 -2.65 8.58 -12.86
C GLY A 14 -1.26 9.16 -12.95
N PHE A 15 -0.47 8.75 -13.93
CA PHE A 15 0.87 9.29 -14.15
C PHE A 15 0.82 10.78 -14.51
N ALA A 16 -0.10 11.18 -15.37
CA ALA A 16 -0.23 12.58 -15.76
C ALA A 16 -0.53 13.47 -14.56
N ARG A 17 -1.45 13.04 -13.70
CA ARG A 17 -1.80 13.77 -12.47
C ARG A 17 -0.64 13.83 -11.49
N LEU A 18 0.09 12.74 -11.35
CA LEU A 18 1.25 12.68 -10.45
C LEU A 18 2.34 13.64 -10.91
N ARG A 19 2.59 13.70 -12.21
CA ARG A 19 3.60 14.60 -12.79
C ARG A 19 3.26 16.07 -12.52
N GLU A 20 1.98 16.41 -12.59
CA GLU A 20 1.51 17.77 -12.33
C GLU A 20 1.59 18.11 -10.85
N ASN A 21 1.30 17.13 -9.96
CA ASN A 21 1.31 17.35 -8.52
C ASN A 21 1.88 16.13 -7.78
N PRO A 22 3.22 16.04 -7.64
CA PRO A 22 3.85 14.92 -6.93
C PRO A 22 3.41 14.79 -5.47
N GLU A 23 2.98 15.88 -4.83
CA GLU A 23 2.51 15.86 -3.45
C GLU A 23 1.22 15.06 -3.27
N ARG A 24 0.56 14.70 -4.37
CA ARG A 24 -0.62 13.83 -4.35
C ARG A 24 -0.34 12.51 -3.61
N LEU A 25 0.89 12.01 -3.66
CA LEU A 25 1.27 10.80 -2.94
C LEU A 25 1.08 10.94 -1.43
N ARG A 26 1.39 12.12 -0.88
CA ARG A 26 1.20 12.39 0.54
C ARG A 26 -0.26 12.58 0.91
N GLU A 27 -1.03 13.19 0.02
CA GLU A 27 -2.47 13.34 0.22
C GLU A 27 -3.16 11.99 0.30
N VAL A 28 -2.77 11.05 -0.55
CA VAL A 28 -3.30 9.69 -0.55
C VAL A 28 -2.93 8.97 0.74
N SER A 29 -1.69 9.12 1.22
CA SER A 29 -1.27 8.54 2.50
C SER A 29 -2.15 9.03 3.65
N THR A 30 -2.38 10.34 3.72
CA THR A 30 -3.23 10.92 4.76
C THR A 30 -4.65 10.35 4.68
N GLU A 31 -5.17 10.21 3.47
CA GLU A 31 -6.50 9.68 3.22
C GLU A 31 -6.64 8.23 3.69
N VAL A 32 -5.67 7.37 3.35
CA VAL A 32 -5.76 5.96 3.77
C VAL A 32 -5.55 5.81 5.27
N GLU A 33 -4.73 6.66 5.89
CA GLU A 33 -4.57 6.64 7.34
C GLU A 33 -5.87 6.98 8.07
N ALA A 34 -6.69 7.85 7.49
CA ALA A 34 -8.02 8.16 8.02
C ALA A 34 -8.95 6.94 8.00
N MET A 35 -8.63 5.91 7.22
CA MET A 35 -9.39 4.67 7.16
C MET A 35 -8.99 3.66 8.24
N GLY A 36 -8.05 4.00 9.12
CA GLY A 36 -7.67 3.18 10.25
C GLY A 36 -6.38 2.38 10.08
N VAL A 37 -5.55 2.74 9.12
CA VAL A 37 -4.25 2.10 8.90
C VAL A 37 -3.12 3.11 9.10
N THR A 38 -1.88 2.60 9.24
CA THR A 38 -0.68 3.43 9.33
C THR A 38 0.23 3.09 8.16
N VAL A 39 0.61 4.11 7.39
CA VAL A 39 1.59 3.93 6.31
C VAL A 39 2.98 4.10 6.93
N LEU A 40 3.72 3.00 7.04
CA LEU A 40 5.04 3.00 7.67
C LEU A 40 6.12 3.49 6.74
N ASP A 41 6.09 3.04 5.48
CA ASP A 41 7.10 3.38 4.48
C ASP A 41 6.45 3.47 3.12
N GLN A 42 7.01 4.34 2.27
CA GLN A 42 6.59 4.50 0.88
C GLN A 42 7.82 4.55 0.00
N PHE A 43 7.77 3.81 -1.10
CA PHE A 43 8.87 3.77 -2.08
C PHE A 43 8.30 3.85 -3.48
N ALA A 44 9.00 4.59 -4.35
CA ALA A 44 8.81 4.47 -5.79
C ALA A 44 9.70 3.32 -6.25
N VAL A 45 9.17 2.47 -7.12
CA VAL A 45 9.94 1.34 -7.66
C VAL A 45 9.90 1.37 -9.18
N LEU A 46 10.86 0.71 -9.80
CA LEU A 46 10.95 0.60 -11.26
C LEU A 46 10.63 -0.84 -11.65
N GLY A 47 9.89 -1.00 -12.72
CA GLY A 47 9.53 -2.31 -13.22
C GLY A 47 8.03 -2.49 -13.38
N GLN A 48 7.53 -3.65 -13.06
CA GLN A 48 6.11 -3.99 -13.21
C GLN A 48 5.21 -3.15 -12.31
N TRP A 49 5.68 -2.80 -11.12
CA TRP A 49 4.95 -1.97 -10.17
C TRP A 49 5.63 -0.62 -10.04
N ASP A 50 4.87 0.40 -9.70
CA ASP A 50 5.36 1.78 -9.63
C ASP A 50 5.63 2.24 -8.21
N PHE A 51 4.85 1.73 -7.25
CA PHE A 51 4.99 2.09 -5.85
C PHE A 51 4.88 0.86 -4.95
N LEU A 52 5.60 0.92 -3.84
CA LEU A 52 5.56 -0.08 -2.80
C LEU A 52 5.35 0.63 -1.46
N ASN A 53 4.30 0.24 -0.74
CA ASN A 53 4.00 0.81 0.57
C ASN A 53 3.98 -0.29 1.62
N ILE A 54 4.57 -0.02 2.78
CA ILE A 54 4.45 -0.89 3.94
C ILE A 54 3.37 -0.29 4.83
N ILE A 55 2.33 -1.07 5.09
CA ILE A 55 1.14 -0.59 5.80
C ILE A 55 0.86 -1.50 6.98
N GLU A 56 0.52 -0.90 8.10
CA GLU A 56 0.07 -1.60 9.29
C GLU A 56 -1.44 -1.40 9.42
N ALA A 57 -2.19 -2.49 9.59
CA ALA A 57 -3.64 -2.46 9.70
C ALA A 57 -4.09 -3.39 10.82
N PRO A 58 -5.24 -3.11 11.46
CA PRO A 58 -5.72 -3.97 12.54
C PRO A 58 -6.11 -5.38 12.08
N ASP A 59 -6.58 -5.51 10.84
CA ASP A 59 -7.02 -6.80 10.30
C ASP A 59 -7.09 -6.77 8.76
N ASP A 60 -7.32 -7.94 8.18
CA ASP A 60 -7.40 -8.10 6.72
C ASP A 60 -8.58 -7.36 6.12
N VAL A 61 -9.70 -7.29 6.83
CA VAL A 61 -10.90 -6.62 6.32
C VAL A 61 -10.63 -5.13 6.15
N THR A 62 -9.98 -4.49 7.12
CA THR A 62 -9.61 -3.08 7.04
C THR A 62 -8.65 -2.85 5.86
N MET A 63 -7.66 -3.72 5.70
CA MET A 63 -6.70 -3.61 4.60
C MET A 63 -7.39 -3.81 3.24
N ALA A 64 -8.30 -4.77 3.13
CA ALA A 64 -9.08 -5.01 1.91
C ALA A 64 -9.92 -3.78 1.55
N LYS A 65 -10.51 -3.14 2.55
CA LYS A 65 -11.29 -1.91 2.35
C LYS A 65 -10.42 -0.79 1.77
N VAL A 66 -9.21 -0.61 2.29
CA VAL A 66 -8.26 0.38 1.77
C VAL A 66 -7.93 0.09 0.31
N ALA A 67 -7.51 -1.14 0.01
CA ALA A 67 -7.13 -1.55 -1.33
C ALA A 67 -8.29 -1.37 -2.33
N THR A 68 -9.48 -1.80 -1.94
CA THR A 68 -10.67 -1.70 -2.79
C THR A 68 -11.04 -0.23 -3.05
N THR A 69 -10.98 0.60 -2.02
CA THR A 69 -11.28 2.02 -2.16
C THR A 69 -10.32 2.71 -3.14
N LEU A 70 -9.03 2.43 -3.03
CA LEU A 70 -8.05 2.98 -3.95
C LEU A 70 -8.25 2.49 -5.38
N ALA A 71 -8.47 1.18 -5.55
CA ALA A 71 -8.68 0.59 -6.86
C ALA A 71 -9.97 1.08 -7.53
N SER A 72 -10.99 1.38 -6.74
CA SER A 72 -12.30 1.84 -7.27
C SER A 72 -12.23 3.16 -8.02
N ARG A 73 -11.16 3.92 -7.85
CA ARG A 73 -10.96 5.20 -8.55
C ARG A 73 -10.58 5.03 -10.01
N GLY A 74 -10.24 3.80 -10.42
CA GLY A 74 -9.92 3.48 -11.81
C GLY A 74 -8.57 3.98 -12.30
N THR A 75 -7.77 4.63 -11.44
CA THR A 75 -6.48 5.19 -11.82
C THR A 75 -5.30 4.32 -11.45
N LEU A 76 -5.52 3.26 -10.65
CA LEU A 76 -4.44 2.38 -10.24
C LEU A 76 -4.90 0.94 -10.03
N LYS A 77 -3.95 0.03 -10.14
CA LYS A 77 -4.10 -1.38 -9.75
C LYS A 77 -3.30 -1.60 -8.49
N THR A 78 -3.78 -2.46 -7.62
CA THR A 78 -3.07 -2.80 -6.38
C THR A 78 -2.90 -4.30 -6.24
N MET A 79 -1.85 -4.68 -5.54
CA MET A 79 -1.62 -6.04 -5.08
C MET A 79 -1.19 -5.94 -3.63
N THR A 80 -1.94 -6.54 -2.72
CA THR A 80 -1.66 -6.47 -1.29
C THR A 80 -1.32 -7.84 -0.75
N LEU A 81 -0.20 -7.93 -0.05
CA LEU A 81 0.32 -9.17 0.50
C LEU A 81 0.56 -8.99 1.99
N PRO A 82 0.07 -9.90 2.84
CA PRO A 82 0.49 -9.89 4.24
C PRO A 82 1.97 -10.26 4.31
N ILE A 83 2.70 -9.61 5.21
CA ILE A 83 4.13 -9.87 5.39
C ILE A 83 4.40 -10.25 6.84
N ILE A 84 5.43 -11.06 7.02
CA ILE A 84 5.84 -11.56 8.32
C ILE A 84 7.28 -11.15 8.53
N ALA A 85 7.57 -10.50 9.66
CA ALA A 85 8.95 -10.17 10.02
C ALA A 85 9.76 -11.47 10.12
N ILE A 86 11.00 -11.45 9.64
CA ILE A 86 11.84 -12.66 9.61
C ILE A 86 12.04 -13.24 10.99
N ASP A 87 12.21 -12.41 12.02
CA ASP A 87 12.36 -12.90 13.38
C ASP A 87 11.13 -13.67 13.87
N ASP A 88 9.94 -13.21 13.52
CA ASP A 88 8.68 -13.88 13.86
C ASP A 88 8.55 -15.19 13.09
N PHE A 89 8.96 -15.20 11.83
CA PHE A 89 8.96 -16.41 11.01
C PHE A 89 9.88 -17.46 11.60
N ILE A 90 11.10 -17.05 11.97
CA ILE A 90 12.09 -17.96 12.58
C ILE A 90 11.55 -18.53 13.89
N ALA A 91 10.96 -17.68 14.74
CA ALA A 91 10.37 -18.14 16.00
C ALA A 91 9.25 -19.15 15.76
N GLY A 92 8.41 -18.93 14.76
CA GLY A 92 7.34 -19.84 14.38
C GLY A 92 7.86 -21.20 13.90
N MET A 93 8.97 -21.19 13.16
CA MET A 93 9.59 -22.44 12.67
C MET A 93 10.22 -23.29 13.80
N ARG A 94 10.60 -22.65 14.88
CA ARG A 94 11.20 -23.34 16.04
C ARG A 94 10.18 -23.96 16.97
N GLY A 95 8.99 -23.44 16.94
CA GLY A 95 7.97 -23.82 17.86
C GLY A 95 6.93 -24.75 17.38
#